data_add0aabfce0a79170d3e8e0fac9152da
#
_entry.id   add0aabfce0a79170d3e8e0fac9152da
#
_cell.length_a   1.000
_cell.length_b   1.000
_cell.length_c   1.000
_cell.angle_alpha   90.00
_cell.angle_beta   90.00
_cell.angle_gamma   90.00
#
_symmetry.space_group_name_H-M   'P 1'
#
loop_
_entity.id
_entity.type
_entity.pdbx_description
1 polymer ?
#
loop_
_entity_poly.entity_id
_entity_poly.type
_entity_poly.pdbx_seq_one_letter_code
_entity_poly.pdbx_strand_id
1 'polypeptide(L)'
;GRIMSKKNPITVSSWTLGDQCKFEDRVIAAKEAGYEGIGLRAETYVDALNEGLHDEDILAILDKHDMKVTEVEYIVQWCEEHRSYEQKYKEQMCFHMCELFNVGHINCGLMEDYSVEHTAQKLKELCQRAGKLVIGVEPMPYSGIPNMEKGWAVVKESGCDNAKLIMDTWHWVRANQPIDLEVIKDIPADKIVSI
;
A
#
# COMPACT_ATOMS: atom_id res chain seq x y z
N GLY A 1 -16.67 -14.40 -30.57
CA GLY A 1 -16.04 -14.54 -29.30
C GLY A 1 -15.29 -13.27 -28.92
N ARG A 2 -15.82 -12.48 -27.99
CA ARG A 2 -15.11 -11.33 -27.44
C ARG A 2 -13.98 -11.86 -26.56
N ILE A 3 -12.75 -11.63 -27.01
CA ILE A 3 -11.58 -11.83 -26.16
C ILE A 3 -11.67 -10.73 -25.08
N MET A 4 -12.12 -11.10 -23.89
CA MET A 4 -12.00 -10.21 -22.74
C MET A 4 -10.51 -10.12 -22.38
N SER A 5 -9.89 -8.98 -22.67
CA SER A 5 -8.57 -8.70 -22.13
C SER A 5 -8.65 -8.81 -20.60
N LYS A 6 -7.71 -9.53 -19.99
CA LYS A 6 -7.53 -9.53 -18.53
C LYS A 6 -7.12 -8.12 -18.11
N LYS A 7 -8.09 -7.23 -17.95
CA LYS A 7 -7.83 -5.94 -17.30
C LYS A 7 -7.58 -6.21 -15.83
N ASN A 8 -6.57 -5.54 -15.27
CA ASN A 8 -6.41 -5.50 -13.83
C ASN A 8 -7.73 -5.02 -13.19
N PRO A 9 -8.18 -5.61 -12.08
CA PRO A 9 -9.40 -5.18 -11.45
C PRO A 9 -9.31 -3.71 -11.04
N ILE A 10 -10.38 -2.95 -11.29
CA ILE A 10 -10.48 -1.56 -10.85
C ILE A 10 -10.64 -1.56 -9.35
N THR A 11 -9.70 -0.94 -8.66
CA THR A 11 -9.61 -0.90 -7.19
C THR A 11 -9.81 0.52 -6.67
N VAL A 12 -10.52 0.64 -5.57
CA VAL A 12 -10.65 1.88 -4.80
C VAL A 12 -10.07 1.70 -3.41
N SER A 13 -9.40 2.73 -2.88
CA SER A 13 -8.97 2.73 -1.48
C SER A 13 -10.18 2.94 -0.57
N SER A 14 -10.26 2.17 0.51
CA SER A 14 -11.30 2.34 1.53
C SER A 14 -11.28 3.72 2.17
N TRP A 15 -10.14 4.37 2.17
CA TRP A 15 -9.96 5.73 2.68
C TRP A 15 -10.77 6.77 1.90
N THR A 16 -10.87 6.63 0.57
CA THR A 16 -11.67 7.52 -0.28
C THR A 16 -13.16 7.40 -0.05
N LEU A 17 -13.62 6.30 0.51
CA LEU A 17 -15.04 6.06 0.80
C LEU A 17 -15.51 6.69 2.12
N GLY A 18 -14.60 7.34 2.87
CA GLY A 18 -14.90 7.96 4.17
C GLY A 18 -14.66 7.02 5.34
N ASP A 19 -14.59 7.58 6.55
CA ASP A 19 -14.19 6.86 7.77
C ASP A 19 -15.35 6.53 8.72
N GLN A 20 -16.58 6.99 8.41
CA GLN A 20 -17.76 6.87 9.28
C GLN A 20 -18.70 5.72 8.90
N CYS A 21 -18.40 4.96 7.83
CA CYS A 21 -19.28 3.89 7.41
C CYS A 21 -18.90 2.53 8.01
N LYS A 22 -19.91 1.67 8.16
CA LYS A 22 -19.69 0.25 8.47
C LYS A 22 -18.97 -0.45 7.32
N PHE A 23 -18.24 -1.52 7.64
CA PHE A 23 -17.44 -2.26 6.67
C PHE A 23 -18.27 -2.74 5.48
N GLU A 24 -19.42 -3.37 5.72
CA GLU A 24 -20.28 -3.84 4.62
C GLU A 24 -20.76 -2.71 3.73
N ASP A 25 -21.11 -1.56 4.30
CA ASP A 25 -21.55 -0.38 3.55
C ASP A 25 -20.44 0.15 2.63
N ARG A 26 -19.17 0.09 3.07
CA ARG A 26 -18.02 0.43 2.22
C ARG A 26 -17.90 -0.51 1.04
N VAL A 27 -18.07 -1.80 1.28
CA VAL A 27 -17.99 -2.83 0.22
C VAL A 27 -19.13 -2.62 -0.79
N ILE A 28 -20.35 -2.38 -0.31
CA ILE A 28 -21.51 -2.10 -1.16
C ILE A 28 -21.27 -0.85 -2.00
N ALA A 29 -20.81 0.23 -1.39
CA ALA A 29 -20.55 1.49 -2.09
C ALA A 29 -19.49 1.31 -3.19
N ALA A 30 -18.42 0.58 -2.92
CA ALA A 30 -17.39 0.27 -3.90
C ALA A 30 -17.96 -0.55 -5.06
N LYS A 31 -18.78 -1.56 -4.76
CA LYS A 31 -19.41 -2.40 -5.78
C LYS A 31 -20.37 -1.62 -6.66
N GLU A 32 -21.22 -0.79 -6.06
CA GLU A 32 -22.17 0.09 -6.78
C GLU A 32 -21.45 1.10 -7.68
N ALA A 33 -20.26 1.56 -7.27
CA ALA A 33 -19.42 2.44 -8.09
C ALA A 33 -18.70 1.72 -9.22
N GLY A 34 -18.83 0.40 -9.34
CA GLY A 34 -18.23 -0.41 -10.42
C GLY A 34 -16.85 -0.94 -10.14
N TYR A 35 -16.36 -0.86 -8.90
CA TYR A 35 -15.06 -1.41 -8.53
C TYR A 35 -15.15 -2.92 -8.30
N GLU A 36 -14.10 -3.64 -8.67
CA GLU A 36 -13.97 -5.08 -8.48
C GLU A 36 -13.03 -5.43 -7.33
N GLY A 37 -12.22 -4.47 -6.91
CA GLY A 37 -11.27 -4.59 -5.83
C GLY A 37 -11.28 -3.39 -4.90
N ILE A 38 -10.84 -3.60 -3.68
CA ILE A 38 -10.73 -2.56 -2.66
C ILE A 38 -9.36 -2.66 -1.99
N GLY A 39 -8.71 -1.51 -1.81
CA GLY A 39 -7.53 -1.39 -0.97
C GLY A 39 -7.95 -1.10 0.47
N LEU A 40 -7.44 -1.85 1.42
CA LEU A 40 -7.77 -1.68 2.84
C LEU A 40 -6.59 -1.13 3.63
N ARG A 41 -6.90 -0.15 4.47
CA ARG A 41 -5.98 0.35 5.49
C ARG A 41 -6.15 -0.44 6.78
N ALA A 42 -5.09 -0.49 7.59
CA ALA A 42 -5.14 -1.12 8.91
C ALA A 42 -6.25 -0.52 9.78
N GLU A 43 -6.45 0.80 9.70
CA GLU A 43 -7.50 1.49 10.44
C GLU A 43 -8.90 0.99 10.07
N THR A 44 -9.15 0.78 8.79
CA THR A 44 -10.45 0.25 8.31
C THR A 44 -10.70 -1.17 8.82
N TYR A 45 -9.66 -1.99 8.81
CA TYR A 45 -9.76 -3.35 9.35
C TYR A 45 -10.05 -3.34 10.86
N VAL A 46 -9.32 -2.52 11.62
CA VAL A 46 -9.55 -2.39 13.06
C VAL A 46 -10.95 -1.86 13.36
N ASP A 47 -11.45 -0.89 12.58
CA ASP A 47 -12.82 -0.39 12.70
C ASP A 47 -13.85 -1.49 12.48
N ALA A 48 -13.63 -2.39 11.52
CA ALA A 48 -14.49 -3.53 11.29
C ALA A 48 -14.52 -4.49 12.50
N LEU A 49 -13.36 -4.75 13.12
CA LEU A 49 -13.30 -5.53 14.36
C LEU A 49 -14.06 -4.84 15.49
N ASN A 50 -13.96 -3.53 15.60
CA ASN A 50 -14.67 -2.73 16.61
C ASN A 50 -16.18 -2.69 16.40
N GLU A 51 -16.66 -2.95 15.19
CA GLU A 51 -18.09 -3.17 14.92
C GLU A 51 -18.60 -4.49 15.50
N GLY A 52 -17.69 -5.37 15.92
CA GLY A 52 -18.01 -6.73 16.36
C GLY A 52 -17.84 -7.80 15.29
N LEU A 53 -17.28 -7.45 14.13
CA LEU A 53 -17.00 -8.43 13.08
C LEU A 53 -15.75 -9.24 13.43
N HIS A 54 -15.79 -10.53 13.14
CA HIS A 54 -14.62 -11.40 13.15
C HIS A 54 -14.05 -11.54 11.73
N ASP A 55 -12.86 -12.10 11.61
CA ASP A 55 -12.23 -12.31 10.30
C ASP A 55 -13.12 -13.08 9.33
N GLU A 56 -13.79 -14.11 9.83
CA GLU A 56 -14.73 -14.90 9.02
C GLU A 56 -15.90 -14.06 8.50
N ASP A 57 -16.40 -13.11 9.31
CA ASP A 57 -17.49 -12.23 8.92
C ASP A 57 -17.03 -11.27 7.81
N ILE A 58 -15.82 -10.75 7.94
CA ILE A 58 -15.22 -9.86 6.94
C ILE A 58 -15.06 -10.60 5.61
N LEU A 59 -14.52 -11.82 5.63
CA LEU A 59 -14.39 -12.65 4.44
C LEU A 59 -15.73 -12.98 3.81
N ALA A 60 -16.75 -13.29 4.64
CA ALA A 60 -18.11 -13.57 4.16
C ALA A 60 -18.76 -12.36 3.49
N ILE A 61 -18.55 -11.15 4.01
CA ILE A 61 -19.05 -9.91 3.41
C ILE A 61 -18.40 -9.68 2.04
N LEU A 62 -17.09 -9.85 1.94
CA LEU A 62 -16.37 -9.71 0.69
C LEU A 62 -16.85 -10.73 -0.36
N ASP A 63 -17.03 -11.96 0.04
CA ASP A 63 -17.52 -13.03 -0.84
C ASP A 63 -18.96 -12.75 -1.31
N LYS A 64 -19.84 -12.37 -0.40
CA LYS A 64 -21.25 -12.04 -0.68
C LYS A 64 -21.38 -10.98 -1.77
N HIS A 65 -20.50 -9.99 -1.77
CA HIS A 65 -20.52 -8.87 -2.72
C HIS A 65 -19.53 -9.03 -3.88
N ASP A 66 -18.90 -10.20 -4.00
CA ASP A 66 -17.87 -10.48 -5.02
C ASP A 66 -16.83 -9.36 -5.09
N MET A 67 -16.30 -8.99 -3.91
CA MET A 67 -15.28 -7.95 -3.76
C MET A 67 -13.99 -8.56 -3.25
N LYS A 68 -12.87 -8.22 -3.89
CA LYS A 68 -11.54 -8.67 -3.47
C LYS A 68 -10.77 -7.54 -2.81
N VAL A 69 -10.03 -7.86 -1.76
CA VAL A 69 -8.98 -6.98 -1.26
C VAL A 69 -7.76 -7.17 -2.14
N THR A 70 -7.34 -6.12 -2.82
CA THR A 70 -6.22 -6.15 -3.78
C THR A 70 -4.99 -5.47 -3.25
N GLU A 71 -5.13 -4.60 -2.26
CA GLU A 71 -4.03 -3.87 -1.65
C GLU A 71 -4.22 -3.75 -0.15
N VAL A 72 -3.11 -3.83 0.58
CA VAL A 72 -3.05 -3.54 2.01
C VAL A 72 -2.17 -2.33 2.21
N GLU A 73 -2.65 -1.37 2.98
CA GLU A 73 -1.98 -0.10 3.22
C GLU A 73 -2.34 0.45 4.61
N TYR A 74 -1.68 1.32 5.21
CA TYR A 74 -0.53 2.05 4.74
C TYR A 74 0.44 2.17 5.91
N ILE A 75 1.70 1.80 5.72
CA ILE A 75 2.70 1.88 6.79
C ILE A 75 3.44 3.21 6.68
N VAL A 76 3.45 3.98 7.77
CA VAL A 76 4.17 5.23 7.94
C VAL A 76 5.00 5.16 9.23
N GLN A 77 5.85 6.15 9.47
CA GLN A 77 6.66 6.26 10.70
C GLN A 77 7.59 5.07 10.96
N TRP A 78 7.98 4.36 9.90
CA TRP A 78 8.90 3.22 9.99
C TRP A 78 10.38 3.64 10.08
N CYS A 79 10.69 4.92 9.86
CA CYS A 79 12.06 5.48 9.94
C CYS A 79 12.43 5.97 11.35
N GLU A 80 11.50 6.03 12.28
CA GLU A 80 11.76 6.50 13.64
C GLU A 80 12.58 5.49 14.44
N GLU A 81 13.52 5.98 15.26
CA GLU A 81 14.30 5.13 16.15
C GLU A 81 13.44 4.46 17.22
N HIS A 82 12.48 5.20 17.74
CA HIS A 82 11.55 4.73 18.78
C HIS A 82 10.12 4.82 18.28
N ARG A 83 9.67 3.72 17.67
CA ARG A 83 8.31 3.63 17.15
C ARG A 83 7.31 3.45 18.29
N SER A 84 6.18 4.13 18.22
CA SER A 84 5.11 3.99 19.19
C SER A 84 4.47 2.59 19.13
N TYR A 85 3.82 2.18 20.21
CA TYR A 85 3.03 0.95 20.24
C TYR A 85 1.97 0.94 19.12
N GLU A 86 1.30 2.08 18.92
CA GLU A 86 0.27 2.20 17.87
C GLU A 86 0.83 1.91 16.48
N GLN A 87 2.01 2.43 16.15
CA GLN A 87 2.64 2.17 14.85
C GLN A 87 3.05 0.71 14.68
N LYS A 88 3.58 0.11 15.72
CA LYS A 88 3.91 -1.32 15.70
C LYS A 88 2.67 -2.18 15.53
N TYR A 89 1.58 -1.81 16.20
CA TYR A 89 0.31 -2.50 16.11
C TYR A 89 -0.27 -2.42 14.69
N LYS A 90 -0.30 -1.24 14.09
CA LYS A 90 -0.76 -1.04 12.71
C LYS A 90 0.05 -1.87 11.70
N GLU A 91 1.36 -1.92 11.88
CA GLU A 91 2.23 -2.74 11.03
C GLU A 91 1.87 -4.23 11.16
N GLN A 92 1.66 -4.72 12.38
CA GLN A 92 1.23 -6.10 12.62
C GLN A 92 -0.14 -6.38 12.01
N MET A 93 -1.05 -5.42 12.05
CA MET A 93 -2.35 -5.56 11.41
C MET A 93 -2.22 -5.64 9.89
N CYS A 94 -1.34 -4.86 9.27
CA CYS A 94 -1.05 -4.97 7.84
C CYS A 94 -0.53 -6.37 7.48
N PHE A 95 0.36 -6.92 8.27
CA PHE A 95 0.88 -8.29 8.03
C PHE A 95 -0.23 -9.33 8.15
N HIS A 96 -1.07 -9.21 9.17
CA HIS A 96 -2.22 -10.10 9.36
C HIS A 96 -3.22 -10.00 8.19
N MET A 97 -3.51 -8.78 7.74
CA MET A 97 -4.41 -8.55 6.60
C MET A 97 -3.87 -9.17 5.32
N CYS A 98 -2.57 -9.10 5.08
CA CYS A 98 -1.96 -9.75 3.92
C CYS A 98 -2.18 -11.26 3.95
N GLU A 99 -2.03 -11.88 5.10
CA GLU A 99 -2.31 -13.31 5.28
C GLU A 99 -3.80 -13.61 5.07
N LEU A 100 -4.68 -12.85 5.73
CA LEU A 100 -6.12 -13.05 5.69
C LEU A 100 -6.70 -12.91 4.27
N PHE A 101 -6.27 -11.88 3.55
CA PHE A 101 -6.79 -11.55 2.22
C PHE A 101 -5.95 -12.09 1.06
N ASN A 102 -4.88 -12.81 1.36
CA ASN A 102 -3.94 -13.34 0.37
C ASN A 102 -3.37 -12.22 -0.53
N VAL A 103 -2.91 -11.14 0.08
CA VAL A 103 -2.24 -10.02 -0.59
C VAL A 103 -0.75 -10.12 -0.30
N GLY A 104 0.07 -10.12 -1.34
CA GLY A 104 1.51 -10.35 -1.21
C GLY A 104 2.35 -9.09 -1.01
N HIS A 105 1.73 -7.92 -0.86
CA HIS A 105 2.46 -6.66 -0.74
C HIS A 105 1.76 -5.69 0.20
N ILE A 106 2.53 -4.75 0.74
CA ILE A 106 2.04 -3.67 1.59
C ILE A 106 2.61 -2.37 1.07
N ASN A 107 1.75 -1.37 0.89
CA ASN A 107 2.17 -0.03 0.48
C ASN A 107 2.63 0.76 1.70
N CYS A 108 3.76 1.43 1.56
CA CYS A 108 4.29 2.31 2.59
C CYS A 108 4.79 3.63 2.02
N GLY A 109 4.83 4.64 2.85
CA GLY A 109 5.34 5.95 2.51
C GLY A 109 6.02 6.60 3.71
N LEU A 110 6.65 7.71 3.48
CA LEU A 110 7.42 8.41 4.49
C LEU A 110 7.10 9.90 4.44
N MET A 111 6.56 10.43 5.53
CA MET A 111 6.18 11.85 5.59
C MET A 111 7.37 12.75 5.99
N GLU A 112 8.21 12.27 6.88
CA GLU A 112 9.35 13.00 7.41
C GLU A 112 10.57 12.86 6.48
N ASP A 113 11.42 13.87 6.46
CA ASP A 113 12.64 13.88 5.65
C ASP A 113 13.83 13.33 6.44
N TYR A 114 14.39 12.24 5.94
CA TYR A 114 15.61 11.63 6.46
C TYR A 114 16.61 11.46 5.32
N SER A 115 17.87 11.23 5.68
CA SER A 115 18.89 10.90 4.69
C SER A 115 18.57 9.59 3.97
N VAL A 116 19.11 9.43 2.77
CA VAL A 116 18.99 8.17 2.01
C VAL A 116 19.53 6.98 2.83
N GLU A 117 20.68 7.16 3.49
CA GLU A 117 21.32 6.13 4.29
C GLU A 117 20.45 5.68 5.46
N HIS A 118 19.91 6.63 6.22
CA HIS A 118 19.01 6.32 7.33
C HIS A 118 17.74 5.63 6.85
N THR A 119 17.12 6.17 5.81
CA THR A 119 15.89 5.61 5.24
C THR A 119 16.11 4.19 4.71
N ALA A 120 17.22 3.97 4.02
CA ALA A 120 17.56 2.64 3.50
C ALA A 120 17.78 1.61 4.60
N GLN A 121 18.44 2.00 5.69
CA GLN A 121 18.64 1.11 6.84
C GLN A 121 17.30 0.74 7.50
N LYS A 122 16.41 1.70 7.66
CA LYS A 122 15.08 1.48 8.22
C LYS A 122 14.18 0.67 7.28
N LEU A 123 14.31 0.88 5.98
CA LEU A 123 13.62 0.05 4.98
C LEU A 123 14.08 -1.41 5.08
N LYS A 124 15.37 -1.63 5.23
CA LYS A 124 15.93 -2.97 5.41
C LYS A 124 15.33 -3.66 6.63
N GLU A 125 15.23 -2.95 7.76
CA GLU A 125 14.61 -3.47 8.97
C GLU A 125 13.14 -3.82 8.75
N LEU A 126 12.38 -2.95 8.07
CA LEU A 126 10.98 -3.19 7.72
C LEU A 126 10.83 -4.41 6.81
N CYS A 127 11.65 -4.52 5.79
CA CYS A 127 11.64 -5.65 4.86
C CYS A 127 11.96 -6.97 5.55
N GLN A 128 12.85 -6.95 6.52
CA GLN A 128 13.16 -8.14 7.35
C GLN A 128 11.96 -8.57 8.19
N ARG A 129 11.25 -7.61 8.80
CA ARG A 129 10.02 -7.89 9.56
C ARG A 129 8.90 -8.41 8.66
N ALA A 130 8.82 -7.91 7.43
CA ALA A 130 7.80 -8.32 6.45
C ALA A 130 8.00 -9.74 5.91
N GLY A 131 9.23 -10.26 5.99
CA GLY A 131 9.54 -11.63 5.53
C GLY A 131 9.36 -11.78 4.02
N LYS A 132 8.38 -12.57 3.61
CA LYS A 132 8.10 -12.82 2.18
C LYS A 132 7.26 -11.74 1.52
N LEU A 133 6.64 -10.86 2.28
CA LEU A 133 5.81 -9.79 1.76
C LEU A 133 6.67 -8.75 1.06
N VAL A 134 6.16 -8.21 -0.04
CA VAL A 134 6.79 -7.10 -0.75
C VAL A 134 6.41 -5.80 -0.05
N ILE A 135 7.40 -4.97 0.21
CA ILE A 135 7.20 -3.61 0.69
C ILE A 135 7.26 -2.67 -0.51
N GLY A 136 6.10 -2.10 -0.85
CA GLY A 136 5.98 -1.13 -1.92
C GLY A 136 6.16 0.28 -1.37
N VAL A 137 7.29 0.89 -1.70
CA VAL A 137 7.60 2.27 -1.29
C VAL A 137 7.00 3.24 -2.29
N GLU A 138 6.12 4.12 -1.81
CA GLU A 138 5.41 5.09 -2.64
C GLU A 138 6.05 6.47 -2.53
N PRO A 139 6.82 6.91 -3.52
CA PRO A 139 7.25 8.30 -3.58
C PRO A 139 6.04 9.22 -3.81
N MET A 140 5.95 10.28 -3.02
CA MET A 140 4.89 11.28 -3.15
C MET A 140 5.48 12.67 -3.10
N PRO A 141 5.08 13.58 -3.99
CA PRO A 141 5.48 14.98 -3.89
C PRO A 141 5.20 15.52 -2.48
N TYR A 142 6.10 16.36 -1.99
CA TYR A 142 6.03 16.99 -0.66
C TYR A 142 6.14 16.03 0.54
N SER A 143 6.59 14.80 0.31
CA SER A 143 6.85 13.81 1.38
C SER A 143 8.35 13.65 1.65
N GLY A 144 8.69 12.74 2.57
CA GLY A 144 10.08 12.38 2.86
C GLY A 144 10.79 11.62 1.74
N ILE A 145 10.00 11.03 0.81
CA ILE A 145 10.50 10.46 -0.44
C ILE A 145 9.76 11.18 -1.58
N PRO A 146 10.24 12.38 -1.97
CA PRO A 146 9.44 13.28 -2.81
C PRO A 146 9.43 12.93 -4.30
N ASN A 147 10.30 12.01 -4.73
CA ASN A 147 10.43 11.65 -6.14
C ASN A 147 10.97 10.23 -6.32
N MET A 148 10.93 9.76 -7.55
CA MET A 148 11.42 8.42 -7.92
C MET A 148 12.93 8.29 -7.75
N GLU A 149 13.69 9.38 -7.91
CA GLU A 149 15.15 9.39 -7.75
C GLU A 149 15.53 9.03 -6.32
N LYS A 150 14.97 9.71 -5.33
CA LYS A 150 15.20 9.39 -3.91
C LYS A 150 14.66 8.01 -3.56
N GLY A 151 13.48 7.67 -4.07
CA GLY A 151 12.88 6.35 -3.85
C GLY A 151 13.79 5.22 -4.33
N TRP A 152 14.33 5.35 -5.53
CA TRP A 152 15.25 4.35 -6.06
C TRP A 152 16.56 4.29 -5.27
N ALA A 153 17.13 5.44 -4.92
CA ALA A 153 18.34 5.47 -4.10
C ALA A 153 18.15 4.72 -2.77
N VAL A 154 17.01 4.91 -2.12
CA VAL A 154 16.66 4.22 -0.87
C VAL A 154 16.48 2.71 -1.08
N VAL A 155 15.70 2.30 -2.06
CA VAL A 155 15.47 0.87 -2.36
C VAL A 155 16.77 0.17 -2.73
N LYS A 156 17.56 0.79 -3.60
CA LYS A 156 18.85 0.25 -4.03
C LYS A 156 19.81 0.08 -2.85
N GLU A 157 19.96 1.10 -2.02
CA GLU A 157 20.88 1.07 -0.87
C GLU A 157 20.42 0.09 0.21
N SER A 158 19.11 -0.13 0.36
CA SER A 158 18.59 -1.13 1.29
C SER A 158 19.06 -2.55 0.96
N GLY A 159 19.30 -2.84 -0.31
CA GLY A 159 19.74 -4.15 -0.78
C GLY A 159 18.70 -5.25 -0.61
N CYS A 160 17.44 -4.90 -0.40
CA CYS A 160 16.38 -5.87 -0.13
C CYS A 160 15.72 -6.36 -1.42
N ASP A 161 15.59 -7.68 -1.54
CA ASP A 161 14.91 -8.29 -2.69
C ASP A 161 13.41 -7.99 -2.69
N ASN A 162 12.82 -7.83 -1.51
CA ASN A 162 11.38 -7.61 -1.33
C ASN A 162 10.99 -6.12 -1.21
N ALA A 163 11.89 -5.18 -1.47
CA ALA A 163 11.55 -3.75 -1.57
C ALA A 163 11.33 -3.38 -3.03
N LYS A 164 10.23 -2.70 -3.31
CA LYS A 164 9.89 -2.19 -4.65
C LYS A 164 9.38 -0.75 -4.56
N LEU A 165 9.45 -0.04 -5.68
CA LEU A 165 8.89 1.29 -5.81
C LEU A 165 7.49 1.20 -6.40
N ILE A 166 6.56 1.98 -5.85
CA ILE A 166 5.25 2.19 -6.44
C ILE A 166 5.30 3.48 -7.24
N MET A 167 4.92 3.41 -8.52
CA MET A 167 4.79 4.58 -9.37
C MET A 167 3.30 4.87 -9.56
N ASP A 168 2.81 5.90 -8.88
CA ASP A 168 1.46 6.42 -9.07
C ASP A 168 1.54 7.65 -9.99
N THR A 169 1.19 7.46 -11.26
CA THR A 169 1.24 8.52 -12.26
C THR A 169 0.26 9.65 -11.97
N TRP A 170 -0.84 9.35 -11.28
CA TRP A 170 -1.86 10.33 -10.91
C TRP A 170 -1.33 11.36 -9.89
N HIS A 171 -0.57 10.91 -8.90
CA HIS A 171 0.07 11.82 -7.93
C HIS A 171 1.00 12.83 -8.62
N TRP A 172 1.78 12.38 -9.59
CA TRP A 172 2.73 13.22 -10.30
C TRP A 172 2.01 14.24 -11.19
N VAL A 173 0.94 13.84 -11.86
CA VAL A 173 0.12 14.75 -12.67
C VAL A 173 -0.55 15.81 -11.80
N ARG A 174 -1.14 15.42 -10.67
CA ARG A 174 -1.81 16.35 -9.75
C ARG A 174 -0.85 17.36 -9.11
N ALA A 175 0.35 16.94 -8.80
CA ALA A 175 1.37 17.81 -8.23
C ALA A 175 2.05 18.70 -9.27
N ASN A 176 1.68 18.60 -10.54
CA ASN A 176 2.29 19.32 -11.65
C ASN A 176 3.82 19.13 -11.70
N GLN A 177 4.28 17.93 -11.34
CA GLN A 177 5.68 17.56 -11.39
C GLN A 177 5.91 16.60 -12.56
N PRO A 178 6.88 16.87 -13.43
CA PRO A 178 7.20 15.93 -14.50
C PRO A 178 7.82 14.66 -13.95
N ILE A 179 7.46 13.51 -14.53
CA ILE A 179 8.16 12.25 -14.28
C ILE A 179 9.48 12.31 -15.03
N ASP A 180 10.59 12.12 -14.31
CA ASP A 180 11.91 12.05 -14.92
C ASP A 180 12.12 10.67 -15.53
N LEU A 181 11.93 10.57 -16.85
CA LEU A 181 12.07 9.34 -17.60
C LEU A 181 13.51 8.80 -17.59
N GLU A 182 14.52 9.68 -17.45
CA GLU A 182 15.90 9.26 -17.37
C GLU A 182 16.19 8.50 -16.07
N VAL A 183 15.60 8.94 -14.96
CA VAL A 183 15.70 8.21 -13.67
C VAL A 183 15.01 6.87 -13.77
N ILE A 184 13.82 6.79 -14.37
CA ILE A 184 13.05 5.54 -14.52
C ILE A 184 13.81 4.51 -15.35
N LYS A 185 14.55 4.92 -16.39
CA LYS A 185 15.33 4.01 -17.23
C LYS A 185 16.40 3.24 -16.46
N ASP A 186 16.96 3.83 -15.41
CA ASP A 186 17.99 3.23 -14.59
C ASP A 186 17.46 2.28 -13.53
N ILE A 187 16.12 2.25 -13.34
CA ILE A 187 15.47 1.39 -12.34
C ILE A 187 15.10 0.06 -13.00
N PRO A 188 15.54 -1.09 -12.45
CA PRO A 188 15.13 -2.39 -12.96
C PRO A 188 13.60 -2.53 -12.97
N ALA A 189 13.06 -3.07 -14.06
CA ALA A 189 11.61 -3.19 -14.26
C ALA A 189 10.92 -4.00 -13.15
N ASP A 190 11.60 -5.01 -12.59
CA ASP A 190 11.10 -5.84 -11.49
C ASP A 190 11.06 -5.10 -10.14
N LYS A 191 11.62 -3.89 -10.07
CA LYS A 191 11.61 -3.02 -8.89
C LYS A 191 10.54 -1.92 -8.95
N ILE A 192 9.75 -1.87 -10.00
CA ILE A 192 8.69 -0.88 -10.17
C ILE A 192 7.32 -1.58 -10.25
N VAL A 193 6.38 -1.07 -9.47
CA VAL A 193 4.95 -1.42 -9.57
C VAL A 193 4.20 -0.17 -10.00
N SER A 194 3.54 -0.22 -11.16
CA SER A 194 2.69 0.87 -11.65
C SER A 194 1.25 0.69 -11.17
N ILE A 195 0.66 1.78 -10.71
CA ILE A 195 -0.75 1.86 -10.33
C ILE A 195 -1.42 3.11 -10.91
#